data_8bd2261383b4c4e032b5b6e410224616
#
_entry.id   8bd2261383b4c4e032b5b6e410224616
#
_cell.length_a   1.000
_cell.length_b   1.000
_cell.length_c   1.000
_cell.angle_alpha   90.00
_cell.angle_beta   90.00
_cell.angle_gamma   90.00
#
_symmetry.space_group_name_H-M   'P 1'
#
loop_
_entity.id
_entity.type
_entity.pdbx_description
1 polymer ?
#
loop_
_entity_poly.entity_id
_entity_poly.type
_entity_poly.pdbx_seq_one_letter_code
_entity_poly.pdbx_strand_id
1 'polypeptide(L)'
;MNSPKMRIALGGIAVAVLSLAVSPAPGPPPATLDALFPSGRMTLPLEDLAAKYPLAKGLDFQVSEVGRDAHSSQHVVWIVDRELPHRHDTHDLFVVMLRGFGTMRLGSETQPVGPNSILYVPRGTPHAFTNESGEPALAYAVYLPPFDGKDRVPVE
;
A
#
# COMPACT_ATOMS: atom_id res chain seq x y z
N MET A 1 -7.72 -60.43 -70.61
CA MET A 1 -8.00 -58.95 -70.74
C MET A 1 -7.97 -58.34 -69.42
N ASN A 2 -6.82 -57.74 -69.02
CA ASN A 2 -6.64 -57.09 -67.70
C ASN A 2 -6.69 -55.58 -67.92
N SER A 3 -7.71 -54.94 -67.31
CA SER A 3 -7.82 -53.49 -67.29
C SER A 3 -6.95 -52.90 -66.15
N PRO A 4 -6.18 -51.87 -66.39
CA PRO A 4 -5.40 -51.21 -65.33
C PRO A 4 -6.27 -50.33 -64.49
N LYS A 5 -6.24 -50.52 -63.18
CA LYS A 5 -6.88 -49.61 -62.16
C LYS A 5 -6.04 -48.35 -61.98
N MET A 6 -6.58 -47.24 -62.41
CA MET A 6 -6.00 -45.87 -62.14
C MET A 6 -6.13 -45.51 -60.70
N ARG A 7 -5.00 -45.33 -59.99
CA ARG A 7 -4.94 -44.78 -58.59
C ARG A 7 -4.80 -43.28 -58.68
N ILE A 8 -5.82 -42.58 -58.22
CA ILE A 8 -5.77 -41.11 -58.02
C ILE A 8 -5.14 -40.89 -56.67
N ALA A 9 -3.96 -40.25 -56.64
CA ALA A 9 -3.34 -39.75 -55.38
C ALA A 9 -3.96 -38.38 -55.02
N LEU A 10 -4.72 -38.36 -53.98
CA LEU A 10 -5.12 -37.06 -53.35
C LEU A 10 -3.92 -36.48 -52.62
N GLY A 11 -3.33 -35.41 -53.18
CA GLY A 11 -2.34 -34.61 -52.51
C GLY A 11 -3.01 -33.74 -51.45
N GLY A 12 -2.79 -34.06 -50.18
CA GLY A 12 -3.25 -33.21 -49.07
C GLY A 12 -2.40 -31.95 -48.99
N ILE A 13 -3.03 -30.79 -49.13
CA ILE A 13 -2.40 -29.49 -48.87
C ILE A 13 -2.39 -29.29 -47.33
N ALA A 14 -1.21 -29.41 -46.73
CA ALA A 14 -1.03 -29.04 -45.33
C ALA A 14 -1.03 -27.51 -45.20
N VAL A 15 -2.09 -26.93 -44.67
CA VAL A 15 -2.13 -25.51 -44.28
C VAL A 15 -1.41 -25.36 -42.93
N ALA A 16 -0.20 -24.82 -42.97
CA ALA A 16 0.52 -24.44 -41.76
C ALA A 16 -0.14 -23.18 -41.17
N VAL A 17 -0.87 -23.34 -40.08
CA VAL A 17 -1.38 -22.23 -39.30
C VAL A 17 -0.22 -21.65 -38.49
N LEU A 18 0.33 -20.51 -38.91
CA LEU A 18 1.35 -19.76 -38.19
C LEU A 18 0.65 -19.03 -37.05
N SER A 19 0.67 -19.63 -35.86
CA SER A 19 0.23 -18.94 -34.63
C SER A 19 1.24 -17.82 -34.26
N LEU A 20 0.89 -16.59 -34.56
CA LEU A 20 1.59 -15.42 -34.03
C LEU A 20 1.31 -15.36 -32.51
N ALA A 21 2.28 -15.76 -31.72
CA ALA A 21 2.24 -15.53 -30.26
C ALA A 21 2.32 -14.03 -30.00
N VAL A 22 1.17 -13.41 -29.73
CA VAL A 22 1.13 -12.04 -29.24
C VAL A 22 1.63 -12.05 -27.79
N SER A 23 2.81 -11.52 -27.55
CA SER A 23 3.28 -11.31 -26.18
C SER A 23 2.30 -10.37 -25.46
N PRO A 24 1.83 -10.72 -24.25
CA PRO A 24 0.97 -9.81 -23.49
C PRO A 24 1.71 -8.48 -23.27
N ALA A 25 0.98 -7.37 -23.35
CA ALA A 25 1.52 -6.07 -23.02
C ALA A 25 2.06 -6.09 -21.58
N PRO A 26 3.17 -5.38 -21.29
CA PRO A 26 3.66 -5.27 -19.92
C PRO A 26 2.55 -4.70 -19.03
N GLY A 27 2.37 -5.30 -17.84
CA GLY A 27 1.43 -4.80 -16.84
C GLY A 27 1.78 -3.38 -16.37
N PRO A 28 0.87 -2.70 -15.67
CA PRO A 28 1.17 -1.41 -15.08
C PRO A 28 2.37 -1.53 -14.11
N PRO A 29 3.18 -0.47 -13.97
CA PRO A 29 4.27 -0.47 -12.99
C PRO A 29 3.71 -0.66 -11.58
N PRO A 30 4.47 -1.26 -10.65
CA PRO A 30 4.06 -1.38 -9.25
C PRO A 30 3.88 0.01 -8.63
N ALA A 31 2.95 0.12 -7.68
CA ALA A 31 2.83 1.31 -6.86
C ALA A 31 4.11 1.51 -6.04
N THR A 32 4.64 2.73 -6.00
CA THR A 32 5.90 3.06 -5.35
C THR A 32 5.76 4.23 -4.40
N LEU A 33 6.56 4.23 -3.32
CA LEU A 33 6.95 5.43 -2.62
C LEU A 33 8.14 6.02 -3.37
N ASP A 34 7.96 7.20 -3.95
CA ASP A 34 9.05 7.97 -4.58
C ASP A 34 9.12 9.34 -3.92
N ALA A 35 10.13 9.55 -3.10
CA ALA A 35 10.28 10.75 -2.30
C ALA A 35 11.70 11.31 -2.43
N LEU A 36 11.80 12.63 -2.43
CA LEU A 36 13.07 13.37 -2.41
C LEU A 36 13.21 14.06 -1.05
N PHE A 37 14.09 13.53 -0.23
CA PHE A 37 14.44 14.10 1.07
C PHE A 37 15.78 14.89 0.96
N PRO A 38 16.10 15.76 1.94
CA PRO A 38 17.43 16.37 2.02
C PRO A 38 18.58 15.35 2.06
N SER A 39 18.33 14.16 2.61
CA SER A 39 19.25 13.03 2.66
C SER A 39 19.41 12.27 1.33
N GLY A 40 18.57 12.57 0.33
CA GLY A 40 18.58 11.93 -0.98
C GLY A 40 17.21 11.38 -1.42
N ARG A 41 17.19 10.87 -2.65
CA ARG A 41 15.96 10.26 -3.22
C ARG A 41 15.78 8.84 -2.68
N MET A 42 14.56 8.52 -2.31
CA MET A 42 14.10 7.18 -1.99
C MET A 42 13.05 6.74 -3.01
N THR A 43 13.28 5.64 -3.69
CA THR A 43 12.29 4.96 -4.54
C THR A 43 12.15 3.54 -4.03
N LEU A 44 10.94 3.17 -3.60
CA LEU A 44 10.67 1.86 -3.01
C LEU A 44 9.28 1.37 -3.43
N PRO A 45 9.14 0.14 -3.97
CA PRO A 45 7.83 -0.47 -4.17
C PRO A 45 7.05 -0.49 -2.84
N LEU A 46 5.75 -0.17 -2.87
CA LEU A 46 4.95 -0.13 -1.63
C LEU A 46 4.88 -1.50 -0.93
N GLU A 47 4.97 -2.58 -1.70
CA GLU A 47 5.03 -3.95 -1.17
C GLU A 47 6.28 -4.22 -0.31
N ASP A 48 7.38 -3.50 -0.58
CA ASP A 48 8.64 -3.64 0.13
C ASP A 48 8.72 -2.78 1.41
N LEU A 49 7.79 -1.85 1.63
CA LEU A 49 7.77 -1.01 2.84
C LEU A 49 7.72 -1.84 4.12
N ALA A 50 6.90 -2.88 4.14
CA ALA A 50 6.77 -3.78 5.28
C ALA A 50 8.09 -4.51 5.62
N ALA A 51 8.85 -4.90 4.60
CA ALA A 51 10.14 -5.56 4.78
C ALA A 51 11.24 -4.59 5.22
N LYS A 52 11.20 -3.34 4.72
CA LYS A 52 12.18 -2.31 5.06
C LYS A 52 11.95 -1.72 6.46
N TYR A 53 10.69 -1.61 6.89
CA TYR A 53 10.29 -1.08 8.20
C TYR A 53 9.43 -2.12 8.93
N PRO A 54 10.01 -3.27 9.34
CA PRO A 54 9.25 -4.36 9.94
C PRO A 54 8.70 -3.97 11.32
N LEU A 55 7.53 -4.52 11.65
CA LEU A 55 7.03 -4.46 13.02
C LEU A 55 7.98 -5.25 13.93
N ALA A 56 8.48 -4.62 14.97
CA ALA A 56 9.35 -5.26 15.93
C ALA A 56 8.57 -6.31 16.75
N LYS A 57 9.23 -7.42 17.05
CA LYS A 57 8.60 -8.53 17.79
C LYS A 57 8.06 -8.06 19.14
N GLY A 58 6.77 -8.36 19.39
CA GLY A 58 6.11 -8.08 20.66
C GLY A 58 5.56 -6.66 20.80
N LEU A 59 5.60 -5.85 19.74
CA LEU A 59 4.92 -4.57 19.71
C LEU A 59 3.53 -4.70 19.05
N ASP A 60 2.54 -4.05 19.65
CA ASP A 60 1.19 -3.94 19.10
C ASP A 60 0.97 -2.67 18.28
N PHE A 61 1.88 -1.71 18.41
CA PHE A 61 1.88 -0.43 17.72
C PHE A 61 3.32 0.04 17.50
N GLN A 62 3.64 0.50 16.29
CA GLN A 62 4.96 1.05 15.97
C GLN A 62 4.88 2.14 14.92
N VAL A 63 5.59 3.25 15.17
CA VAL A 63 5.82 4.32 14.19
C VAL A 63 7.30 4.33 13.85
N SER A 64 7.63 4.21 12.57
CA SER A 64 8.99 4.22 12.04
C SER A 64 9.15 5.36 11.05
N GLU A 65 10.12 6.24 11.28
CA GLU A 65 10.39 7.34 10.36
C GLU A 65 11.01 6.83 9.05
N VAL A 66 10.46 7.28 7.95
CA VAL A 66 10.94 7.01 6.59
C VAL A 66 11.90 8.10 6.14
N GLY A 67 11.56 9.35 6.45
CA GLY A 67 12.34 10.53 6.13
C GLY A 67 11.66 11.81 6.60
N ARG A 68 12.40 12.92 6.53
CA ARG A 68 11.90 14.26 6.91
C ARG A 68 12.61 15.37 6.18
N ASP A 69 11.96 16.52 6.19
CA ASP A 69 12.55 17.82 5.83
C ASP A 69 12.18 18.88 6.89
N ALA A 70 12.33 20.17 6.57
CA ALA A 70 11.99 21.26 7.48
C ALA A 70 10.48 21.45 7.69
N HIS A 71 9.63 20.84 6.87
CA HIS A 71 8.18 21.10 6.81
C HIS A 71 7.34 19.89 7.16
N SER A 72 7.86 18.69 6.94
CA SER A 72 7.14 17.43 7.13
C SER A 72 8.03 16.28 7.56
N SER A 73 7.42 15.25 8.13
CA SER A 73 8.05 13.93 8.30
C SER A 73 7.10 12.82 7.86
N GLN A 74 7.68 11.79 7.26
CA GLN A 74 6.98 10.64 6.72
C GLN A 74 7.29 9.41 7.56
N HIS A 75 6.26 8.60 7.81
CA HIS A 75 6.33 7.47 8.71
C HIS A 75 5.57 6.26 8.16
N VAL A 76 6.05 5.09 8.51
CA VAL A 76 5.30 3.84 8.43
C VAL A 76 4.73 3.53 9.80
N VAL A 77 3.44 3.23 9.86
CA VAL A 77 2.72 2.94 11.10
C VAL A 77 2.17 1.53 11.06
N TRP A 78 2.52 0.71 12.04
CA TRP A 78 1.99 -0.61 12.25
C TRP A 78 0.98 -0.61 13.39
N ILE A 79 -0.16 -1.28 13.21
CA ILE A 79 -1.23 -1.40 14.19
C ILE A 79 -1.72 -2.86 14.20
N VAL A 80 -1.51 -3.57 15.31
CA VAL A 80 -1.94 -4.98 15.45
C VAL A 80 -3.42 -5.06 15.78
N ASP A 81 -3.85 -4.47 16.88
CA ASP A 81 -5.23 -4.49 17.36
C ASP A 81 -5.89 -3.10 17.17
N ARG A 82 -5.35 -2.10 17.85
CA ARG A 82 -5.93 -0.75 17.80
C ARG A 82 -4.90 0.32 18.10
N GLU A 83 -5.17 1.50 17.60
CA GLU A 83 -4.58 2.73 18.06
C GLU A 83 -5.56 3.42 19.02
N LEU A 84 -5.11 3.64 20.26
CA LEU A 84 -5.94 4.25 21.29
C LEU A 84 -6.30 5.71 20.94
N PRO A 85 -7.49 6.20 21.40
CA PRO A 85 -7.91 7.56 21.14
C PRO A 85 -6.87 8.58 21.59
N HIS A 86 -6.49 9.47 20.68
CA HIS A 86 -5.55 10.55 20.95
C HIS A 86 -5.76 11.68 19.95
N ARG A 87 -5.04 12.78 20.14
CA ARG A 87 -4.96 13.88 19.19
C ARG A 87 -3.52 14.39 19.12
N HIS A 88 -3.22 15.10 18.06
CA HIS A 88 -2.00 15.89 17.90
C HIS A 88 -2.35 17.37 18.03
N ASP A 89 -1.78 18.08 19.00
CA ASP A 89 -2.11 19.49 19.23
C ASP A 89 -1.36 20.42 18.26
N THR A 90 -0.23 19.96 17.72
CA THR A 90 0.67 20.78 16.88
C THR A 90 0.88 20.23 15.47
N HIS A 91 0.40 19.02 15.16
CA HIS A 91 0.59 18.39 13.85
C HIS A 91 -0.73 18.11 13.14
N ASP A 92 -0.80 18.47 11.88
CA ASP A 92 -1.76 17.92 10.95
C ASP A 92 -1.24 16.58 10.43
N LEU A 93 -2.13 15.66 10.09
CA LEU A 93 -1.77 14.30 9.69
C LEU A 93 -2.49 13.91 8.41
N PHE A 94 -1.73 13.42 7.42
CA PHE A 94 -2.25 12.65 6.30
C PHE A 94 -1.89 11.19 6.49
N VAL A 95 -2.87 10.31 6.32
CA VAL A 95 -2.68 8.86 6.43
C VAL A 95 -3.19 8.18 5.19
N VAL A 96 -2.39 7.27 4.63
CA VAL A 96 -2.78 6.36 3.56
C VAL A 96 -2.73 4.94 4.10
N MET A 97 -3.86 4.24 4.09
CA MET A 97 -3.91 2.84 4.45
C MET A 97 -3.29 2.00 3.32
N LEU A 98 -2.28 1.20 3.63
CA LEU A 98 -1.57 0.35 2.67
C LEU A 98 -1.99 -1.11 2.78
N ARG A 99 -2.24 -1.59 4.01
CA ARG A 99 -2.64 -2.97 4.31
C ARG A 99 -3.57 -3.00 5.51
N GLY A 100 -4.45 -4.01 5.53
CA GLY A 100 -5.45 -4.15 6.58
C GLY A 100 -6.66 -3.26 6.34
N PHE A 101 -7.69 -3.47 7.14
CA PHE A 101 -8.93 -2.69 7.14
C PHE A 101 -9.50 -2.62 8.55
N GLY A 102 -10.40 -1.69 8.78
CA GLY A 102 -11.03 -1.53 10.08
C GLY A 102 -11.84 -0.26 10.17
N THR A 103 -12.11 0.17 11.41
CA THR A 103 -12.90 1.35 11.71
C THR A 103 -12.00 2.50 12.17
N MET A 104 -12.09 3.63 11.47
CA MET A 104 -11.45 4.89 11.84
C MET A 104 -12.45 5.83 12.52
N ARG A 105 -12.11 6.36 13.70
CA ARG A 105 -12.80 7.46 14.35
C ARG A 105 -12.06 8.76 14.07
N LEU A 106 -12.79 9.76 13.56
CA LEU A 106 -12.33 11.14 13.38
C LEU A 106 -13.29 12.09 14.09
N GLY A 107 -12.87 12.72 15.17
CA GLY A 107 -13.75 13.50 16.04
C GLY A 107 -14.87 12.64 16.62
N SER A 108 -16.11 12.98 16.29
CA SER A 108 -17.32 12.25 16.70
C SER A 108 -17.78 11.18 15.70
N GLU A 109 -17.19 11.13 14.51
CA GLU A 109 -17.63 10.25 13.42
C GLU A 109 -16.74 9.02 13.30
N THR A 110 -17.33 7.92 12.88
CA THR A 110 -16.64 6.68 12.57
C THR A 110 -16.95 6.25 11.15
N GLN A 111 -15.95 5.69 10.46
CA GLN A 111 -16.12 5.17 9.10
C GLN A 111 -15.22 3.97 8.86
N PRO A 112 -15.63 3.03 8.01
CA PRO A 112 -14.76 1.94 7.58
C PRO A 112 -13.65 2.49 6.68
N VAL A 113 -12.44 1.96 6.86
CA VAL A 113 -11.28 2.30 6.03
C VAL A 113 -10.52 1.02 5.67
N GLY A 114 -9.86 1.03 4.53
CA GLY A 114 -9.07 -0.09 4.02
C GLY A 114 -8.00 0.39 3.06
N PRO A 115 -7.32 -0.52 2.35
CA PRO A 115 -6.24 -0.17 1.43
C PRO A 115 -6.67 0.92 0.44
N ASN A 116 -5.78 1.90 0.23
CA ASN A 116 -5.97 3.12 -0.58
C ASN A 116 -6.93 4.16 0.02
N SER A 117 -7.46 3.96 1.23
CA SER A 117 -8.13 5.05 1.94
C SER A 117 -7.13 6.14 2.30
N ILE A 118 -7.49 7.39 2.02
CA ILE A 118 -6.71 8.59 2.36
C ILE A 118 -7.49 9.36 3.41
N LEU A 119 -6.82 9.69 4.51
CA LEU A 119 -7.39 10.38 5.65
C LEU A 119 -6.62 11.68 5.89
N TYR A 120 -7.33 12.75 6.22
CA TYR A 120 -6.74 13.98 6.73
C TYR A 120 -7.26 14.23 8.13
N VAL A 121 -6.36 14.35 9.08
CA VAL A 121 -6.63 14.61 10.49
C VAL A 121 -6.04 15.97 10.84
N PRO A 122 -6.85 17.03 10.95
CA PRO A 122 -6.37 18.33 11.42
C PRO A 122 -5.85 18.23 12.84
N ARG A 123 -4.86 19.04 13.18
CA ARG A 123 -4.39 19.19 14.57
C ARG A 123 -5.55 19.45 15.52
N GLY A 124 -5.44 18.96 16.74
CA GLY A 124 -6.49 19.02 17.75
C GLY A 124 -7.64 18.03 17.57
N THR A 125 -7.72 17.33 16.43
CA THR A 125 -8.82 16.38 16.17
C THR A 125 -8.56 15.03 16.84
N PRO A 126 -9.42 14.60 17.79
CA PRO A 126 -9.37 13.26 18.36
C PRO A 126 -9.55 12.20 17.27
N HIS A 127 -8.71 11.18 17.28
CA HIS A 127 -8.83 10.09 16.35
C HIS A 127 -8.37 8.76 16.97
N ALA A 128 -8.83 7.67 16.39
CA ALA A 128 -8.50 6.30 16.78
C ALA A 128 -8.74 5.36 15.60
N PHE A 129 -8.01 4.26 15.56
CA PHE A 129 -8.22 3.19 14.59
C PHE A 129 -8.34 1.85 15.30
N THR A 130 -9.32 1.04 14.86
CA THR A 130 -9.46 -0.36 15.27
C THR A 130 -9.22 -1.23 14.06
N ASN A 131 -8.24 -2.11 14.14
CA ASN A 131 -7.93 -3.06 13.08
C ASN A 131 -8.88 -4.25 13.17
N GLU A 132 -9.53 -4.60 12.07
CA GLU A 132 -10.49 -5.70 11.95
C GLU A 132 -10.02 -6.78 10.95
N SER A 133 -8.80 -6.64 10.41
CA SER A 133 -8.31 -7.52 9.34
C SER A 133 -7.73 -8.86 9.83
N GLY A 134 -7.52 -9.05 11.14
CA GLY A 134 -6.91 -10.26 11.69
C GLY A 134 -5.39 -10.35 11.52
N GLU A 135 -4.78 -9.45 10.73
CA GLU A 135 -3.34 -9.31 10.51
C GLU A 135 -2.94 -7.87 10.83
N PRO A 136 -1.65 -7.58 11.15
CA PRO A 136 -1.22 -6.22 11.42
C PRO A 136 -1.52 -5.28 10.25
N ALA A 137 -2.24 -4.20 10.51
CA ALA A 137 -2.49 -3.13 9.55
C ALA A 137 -1.23 -2.29 9.35
N LEU A 138 -1.06 -1.76 8.15
CA LEU A 138 0.05 -0.92 7.75
C LEU A 138 -0.48 0.36 7.12
N ALA A 139 -0.02 1.50 7.62
CA ALA A 139 -0.32 2.81 7.07
C ALA A 139 0.96 3.59 6.77
N TYR A 140 0.86 4.53 5.83
CA TYR A 140 1.85 5.56 5.59
C TYR A 140 1.29 6.89 6.08
N ALA A 141 2.03 7.56 6.97
CA ALA A 141 1.59 8.79 7.62
C ALA A 141 2.55 9.94 7.35
N VAL A 142 2.00 11.13 7.08
CA VAL A 142 2.77 12.38 6.90
C VAL A 142 2.32 13.37 7.94
N TYR A 143 3.26 13.81 8.77
CA TYR A 143 3.04 14.84 9.79
C TYR A 143 3.53 16.20 9.30
N LEU A 144 2.75 17.24 9.59
CA LEU A 144 3.04 18.64 9.29
C LEU A 144 2.78 19.51 10.54
N PRO A 145 3.80 20.14 11.13
CA PRO A 145 5.25 20.04 10.85
C PRO A 145 5.85 18.67 11.15
N PRO A 146 7.20 18.48 11.04
CA PRO A 146 7.84 17.21 11.31
C PRO A 146 7.60 16.73 12.74
N PHE A 147 7.16 15.48 12.90
CA PHE A 147 6.84 14.88 14.20
C PHE A 147 8.09 14.73 15.08
N ASP A 148 7.98 15.15 16.32
CA ASP A 148 9.06 15.10 17.31
C ASP A 148 8.98 13.92 18.29
N GLY A 149 7.96 13.05 18.09
CA GLY A 149 7.70 11.89 18.94
C GLY A 149 6.96 12.19 20.25
N LYS A 150 6.55 13.43 20.51
CA LYS A 150 5.97 13.85 21.80
C LYS A 150 4.52 14.32 21.69
N ASP A 151 4.11 14.83 20.55
CA ASP A 151 2.76 15.37 20.33
C ASP A 151 1.75 14.24 20.08
N ARG A 152 1.48 13.45 21.11
CA ARG A 152 0.44 12.43 21.15
C ARG A 152 -0.29 12.50 22.46
N VAL A 153 -1.38 13.28 22.48
CA VAL A 153 -2.17 13.60 23.66
C VAL A 153 -3.35 12.62 23.77
N PRO A 154 -3.38 11.74 24.78
CA PRO A 154 -4.51 10.84 25.01
C PRO A 154 -5.81 11.62 25.19
N VAL A 155 -6.91 11.07 24.69
CA VAL A 155 -8.28 11.58 24.91
C VAL A 155 -9.18 10.42 25.34
N GLU A 156 -10.28 10.75 26.00
CA GLU A 156 -11.30 9.77 26.42
C GLU A 156 -12.24 9.38 25.26
#